data_bd61bd8a3ae30819059dbccf9a432c29
#
_entry.id   bd61bd8a3ae30819059dbccf9a432c29
#
_cell.length_a   1.000
_cell.length_b   1.000
_cell.length_c   1.000
_cell.angle_alpha   90.00
_cell.angle_beta   90.00
_cell.angle_gamma   90.00
#
_symmetry.space_group_name_H-M   'P 1'
#
loop_
_entity.id
_entity.type
_entity.pdbx_description
1 polymer ?
#
loop_
_entity_poly.entity_id
_entity_poly.type
_entity_poly.pdbx_seq_one_letter_code
_entity_poly.pdbx_strand_id
1 'polypeptide(L)'
;AYRIYDEEAVARLRQIVVLRKLRIPLKQIDRIFQDPQASTALEILQENLRNLEEETASLSAVREVLQKFVEALKERAYLPAPTVLLKDDNLQKLIHSLSPVKNQFQEERVSDMEKLNQAEENLSKLKDVRIIHIPPATVAAAHFIGEEPENQVGKWISDFARQSRIWEIYPQVRLFGFNAPNPVDETGCHGYEMWLTIPEDMEVPEPLEKKRFEGGVYAAHMIRMGNFYEWAWLDRWVQENGEYVYRGSGNPENMFGSLEEHLNYFTLVQEMQEGEPEVLQLDLLIPVIKRKTEK
;
A
#
# COMPACT_ATOMS: atom_id res chain seq x y z
N ALA A 1 25.71 -27.12 8.63
CA ALA A 1 24.94 -28.17 9.31
C ALA A 1 23.53 -28.20 8.68
N TYR A 2 23.12 -29.39 8.21
CA TYR A 2 21.75 -29.57 7.70
C TYR A 2 20.81 -29.84 8.88
N ARG A 3 19.58 -29.23 8.82
CA ARG A 3 18.53 -29.54 9.79
C ARG A 3 17.90 -30.88 9.42
N ILE A 4 17.89 -31.82 10.34
CA ILE A 4 17.26 -33.14 10.20
C ILE A 4 15.90 -33.01 10.92
N TYR A 5 14.83 -33.39 10.25
CA TYR A 5 13.47 -33.40 10.81
C TYR A 5 13.03 -34.86 10.95
N ASP A 6 12.38 -35.18 12.06
CA ASP A 6 11.70 -36.44 12.25
C ASP A 6 10.34 -36.49 11.52
N GLU A 7 9.70 -37.65 11.50
CA GLU A 7 8.43 -37.83 10.80
C GLU A 7 7.31 -36.98 11.40
N GLU A 8 7.33 -36.74 12.71
CA GLU A 8 6.33 -35.91 13.39
C GLU A 8 6.48 -34.44 13.01
N ALA A 9 7.70 -33.93 12.97
CA ALA A 9 8.01 -32.56 12.51
C ALA A 9 7.60 -32.37 11.05
N VAL A 10 7.82 -33.37 10.19
CA VAL A 10 7.39 -33.33 8.77
C VAL A 10 5.86 -33.30 8.65
N ALA A 11 5.16 -34.12 9.44
CA ALA A 11 3.69 -34.12 9.47
C ALA A 11 3.14 -32.76 9.92
N ARG A 12 3.71 -32.18 10.97
CA ARG A 12 3.34 -30.86 11.49
C ARG A 12 3.59 -29.75 10.46
N LEU A 13 4.73 -29.80 9.75
CA LEU A 13 5.05 -28.87 8.68
C LEU A 13 4.02 -28.91 7.55
N ARG A 14 3.58 -30.12 7.16
CA ARG A 14 2.51 -30.29 6.16
C ARG A 14 1.20 -29.66 6.60
N GLN A 15 0.80 -29.83 7.86
CA GLN A 15 -0.40 -29.19 8.43
C GLN A 15 -0.27 -27.66 8.39
N ILE A 16 0.87 -27.10 8.77
CA ILE A 16 1.12 -25.65 8.68
C ILE A 16 0.97 -25.17 7.24
N VAL A 17 1.56 -25.87 6.26
CA VAL A 17 1.45 -25.51 4.84
C VAL A 17 0.01 -25.52 4.36
N VAL A 18 -0.80 -26.52 4.75
CA VAL A 18 -2.23 -26.56 4.39
C VAL A 18 -2.99 -25.38 4.98
N LEU A 19 -2.82 -25.09 6.28
CA LEU A 19 -3.48 -23.97 6.96
C LEU A 19 -3.05 -22.61 6.35
N ARG A 20 -1.78 -22.47 5.97
CA ARG A 20 -1.30 -21.28 5.24
C ARG A 20 -1.95 -21.12 3.86
N LYS A 21 -2.15 -22.21 3.11
CA LYS A 21 -2.90 -22.17 1.84
C LYS A 21 -4.36 -21.76 2.02
N LEU A 22 -4.95 -21.99 3.19
CA LEU A 22 -6.26 -21.50 3.58
C LEU A 22 -6.24 -20.03 4.09
N ARG A 23 -5.12 -19.31 3.90
CA ARG A 23 -4.89 -17.91 4.33
C ARG A 23 -4.94 -17.69 5.84
N ILE A 24 -4.74 -18.74 6.66
CA ILE A 24 -4.69 -18.60 8.13
C ILE A 24 -3.32 -18.05 8.55
N PRO A 25 -3.25 -16.95 9.31
CA PRO A 25 -2.02 -16.36 9.80
C PRO A 25 -1.23 -17.30 10.71
N LEU A 26 0.11 -17.25 10.68
CA LEU A 26 0.97 -18.14 11.50
C LEU A 26 0.65 -18.05 13.00
N LYS A 27 0.33 -16.85 13.52
CA LYS A 27 -0.07 -16.64 14.91
C LYS A 27 -1.36 -17.42 15.27
N GLN A 28 -2.30 -17.50 14.35
CA GLN A 28 -3.52 -18.29 14.55
C GLN A 28 -3.25 -19.80 14.41
N ILE A 29 -2.37 -20.19 13.49
CA ILE A 29 -1.92 -21.59 13.35
C ILE A 29 -1.25 -22.06 14.64
N ASP A 30 -0.40 -21.25 15.24
CA ASP A 30 0.23 -21.55 16.52
C ASP A 30 -0.81 -21.78 17.63
N ARG A 31 -1.83 -20.92 17.72
CA ARG A 31 -2.96 -21.09 18.67
C ARG A 31 -3.70 -22.41 18.43
N ILE A 32 -3.96 -22.79 17.18
CA ILE A 32 -4.59 -24.07 16.83
C ILE A 32 -3.77 -25.26 17.37
N PHE A 33 -2.45 -25.19 17.28
CA PHE A 33 -1.57 -26.27 17.72
C PHE A 33 -1.33 -26.30 19.24
N GLN A 34 -1.57 -25.19 19.93
CA GLN A 34 -1.44 -25.13 21.39
C GLN A 34 -2.72 -25.57 22.11
N ASP A 35 -3.86 -25.57 21.44
CA ASP A 35 -5.13 -25.99 22.04
C ASP A 35 -5.34 -27.51 21.85
N PRO A 36 -5.42 -28.28 22.94
CA PRO A 36 -5.71 -29.72 22.86
C PRO A 36 -7.17 -30.00 22.44
N GLN A 37 -8.04 -28.99 22.42
CA GLN A 37 -9.45 -29.11 22.02
C GLN A 37 -9.65 -28.47 20.62
N ALA A 38 -10.54 -29.02 19.83
CA ALA A 38 -10.84 -28.51 18.51
C ALA A 38 -11.58 -27.15 18.50
N SER A 39 -11.93 -26.61 19.66
CA SER A 39 -12.72 -25.36 19.81
C SER A 39 -12.03 -24.15 19.17
N THR A 40 -10.75 -23.94 19.50
CA THR A 40 -9.95 -22.83 18.95
C THR A 40 -9.78 -22.97 17.43
N ALA A 41 -9.55 -24.19 16.94
CA ALA A 41 -9.47 -24.44 15.51
C ALA A 41 -10.80 -24.12 14.81
N LEU A 42 -11.92 -24.53 15.41
CA LEU A 42 -13.27 -24.26 14.87
C LEU A 42 -13.55 -22.75 14.82
N GLU A 43 -13.27 -22.00 15.87
CA GLU A 43 -13.45 -20.56 15.93
C GLU A 43 -12.64 -19.84 14.84
N ILE A 44 -11.35 -20.18 14.71
CA ILE A 44 -10.45 -19.57 13.72
C ILE A 44 -10.91 -19.90 12.29
N LEU A 45 -11.32 -21.13 12.02
CA LEU A 45 -11.81 -21.54 10.70
C LEU A 45 -13.14 -20.86 10.37
N GLN A 46 -14.05 -20.74 11.32
CA GLN A 46 -15.32 -20.04 11.13
C GLN A 46 -15.11 -18.54 10.90
N GLU A 47 -14.20 -17.91 11.64
CA GLU A 47 -13.84 -16.51 11.43
C GLU A 47 -13.24 -16.29 10.04
N ASN A 48 -12.30 -17.16 9.63
CA ASN A 48 -11.71 -17.06 8.31
C ASN A 48 -12.73 -17.27 7.19
N LEU A 49 -13.70 -18.18 7.38
CA LEU A 49 -14.79 -18.41 6.43
C LEU A 49 -15.68 -17.16 6.31
N ARG A 50 -16.10 -16.55 7.41
CA ARG A 50 -16.87 -15.29 7.40
C ARG A 50 -16.13 -14.17 6.63
N ASN A 51 -14.83 -13.99 6.90
CA ASN A 51 -14.03 -12.99 6.21
C ASN A 51 -13.97 -13.24 4.69
N LEU A 52 -13.87 -14.50 4.25
CA LEU A 52 -13.90 -14.87 2.83
C LEU A 52 -15.28 -14.63 2.19
N GLU A 53 -16.35 -14.90 2.92
CA GLU A 53 -17.72 -14.64 2.47
C GLU A 53 -17.97 -13.14 2.29
N GLU A 54 -17.52 -12.29 3.23
CA GLU A 54 -17.59 -10.84 3.14
C GLU A 54 -16.76 -10.29 1.96
N GLU A 55 -15.52 -10.78 1.79
CA GLU A 55 -14.66 -10.40 0.67
C GLU A 55 -15.29 -10.79 -0.69
N THR A 56 -15.88 -12.00 -0.77
CA THR A 56 -16.54 -12.48 -1.96
C THR A 56 -17.80 -11.66 -2.29
N ALA A 57 -18.58 -11.31 -1.28
CA ALA A 57 -19.77 -10.44 -1.46
C ALA A 57 -19.37 -9.06 -1.95
N SER A 58 -18.31 -8.48 -1.37
CA SER A 58 -17.77 -7.17 -1.77
C SER A 58 -17.27 -7.16 -3.21
N LEU A 59 -16.49 -8.17 -3.60
CA LEU A 59 -16.02 -8.32 -4.99
C LEU A 59 -17.18 -8.53 -5.97
N SER A 60 -18.24 -9.24 -5.54
CA SER A 60 -19.44 -9.46 -6.37
C SER A 60 -20.20 -8.16 -6.61
N ALA A 61 -20.31 -7.27 -5.61
CA ALA A 61 -20.92 -5.97 -5.75
C ALA A 61 -20.14 -5.07 -6.73
N VAL A 62 -18.81 -5.01 -6.61
CA VAL A 62 -17.94 -4.27 -7.54
C VAL A 62 -18.09 -4.82 -8.96
N ARG A 63 -18.09 -6.16 -9.14
CA ARG A 63 -18.26 -6.80 -10.43
C ARG A 63 -19.60 -6.42 -11.09
N GLU A 64 -20.68 -6.40 -10.31
CA GLU A 64 -22.00 -6.03 -10.82
C GLU A 64 -22.00 -4.59 -11.36
N VAL A 65 -21.43 -3.63 -10.62
CA VAL A 65 -21.31 -2.24 -11.08
C VAL A 65 -20.47 -2.15 -12.35
N LEU A 66 -19.32 -2.83 -12.40
CA LEU A 66 -18.48 -2.87 -13.60
C LEU A 66 -19.20 -3.45 -14.82
N GLN A 67 -20.00 -4.51 -14.66
CA GLN A 67 -20.80 -5.08 -15.75
C GLN A 67 -21.79 -4.05 -16.30
N LYS A 68 -22.49 -3.33 -15.42
CA LYS A 68 -23.39 -2.24 -15.82
C LYS A 68 -22.67 -1.14 -16.61
N PHE A 69 -21.46 -0.75 -16.19
CA PHE A 69 -20.65 0.22 -16.96
C PHE A 69 -20.25 -0.33 -18.35
N VAL A 70 -19.83 -1.58 -18.43
CA VAL A 70 -19.48 -2.22 -19.72
C VAL A 70 -20.67 -2.25 -20.66
N GLU A 71 -21.85 -2.59 -20.18
CA GLU A 71 -23.09 -2.60 -20.99
C GLU A 71 -23.43 -1.19 -21.50
N ALA A 72 -23.38 -0.18 -20.62
CA ALA A 72 -23.64 1.20 -21.01
C ALA A 72 -22.64 1.76 -22.03
N LEU A 73 -21.35 1.36 -21.93
CA LEU A 73 -20.34 1.74 -22.92
C LEU A 73 -20.56 1.04 -24.27
N LYS A 74 -20.98 -0.24 -24.27
CA LYS A 74 -21.32 -0.95 -25.51
C LYS A 74 -22.50 -0.33 -26.24
N GLU A 75 -23.54 0.09 -25.51
CA GLU A 75 -24.71 0.76 -26.09
C GLU A 75 -24.39 2.14 -26.67
N ARG A 76 -23.33 2.79 -26.19
CA ARG A 76 -22.91 4.16 -26.55
C ARG A 76 -21.51 4.24 -27.11
N ALA A 77 -21.08 3.21 -27.84
CA ALA A 77 -19.71 3.05 -28.38
C ALA A 77 -19.26 4.21 -29.31
N TYR A 78 -20.17 5.10 -29.72
CA TYR A 78 -19.89 6.29 -30.53
C TYR A 78 -19.56 7.55 -29.72
N LEU A 79 -19.65 7.51 -28.38
CA LEU A 79 -19.30 8.64 -27.50
C LEU A 79 -17.94 8.41 -26.83
N PRO A 80 -17.16 9.47 -26.61
CA PRO A 80 -15.92 9.36 -25.84
C PRO A 80 -16.17 8.82 -24.43
N ALA A 81 -15.40 7.84 -23.98
CA ALA A 81 -15.55 7.19 -22.69
C ALA A 81 -15.64 8.17 -21.49
N PRO A 82 -14.84 9.26 -21.39
CA PRO A 82 -14.99 10.27 -20.35
C PRO A 82 -16.38 10.93 -20.33
N THR A 83 -16.99 11.13 -21.49
CA THR A 83 -18.32 11.75 -21.61
C THR A 83 -19.43 10.82 -21.11
N VAL A 84 -19.20 9.51 -21.18
CA VAL A 84 -20.17 8.50 -20.71
C VAL A 84 -20.01 8.22 -19.21
N LEU A 85 -18.78 8.24 -18.70
CA LEU A 85 -18.46 7.82 -17.33
C LEU A 85 -18.40 8.96 -16.31
N LEU A 86 -18.01 10.19 -16.72
CA LEU A 86 -17.61 11.25 -15.79
C LEU A 86 -18.55 12.46 -15.70
N LYS A 87 -19.64 12.54 -16.49
CA LYS A 87 -20.64 13.58 -16.26
C LYS A 87 -21.62 13.13 -15.19
N ASP A 88 -21.73 13.90 -14.11
CA ASP A 88 -22.64 13.65 -12.98
C ASP A 88 -24.07 13.29 -13.42
N ASP A 89 -24.61 13.98 -14.43
CA ASP A 89 -25.89 13.65 -15.02
C ASP A 89 -25.93 12.28 -15.70
N ASN A 90 -24.79 11.78 -16.21
CA ASN A 90 -24.72 10.49 -16.87
C ASN A 90 -24.44 9.36 -15.89
N LEU A 91 -23.66 9.59 -14.84
CA LEU A 91 -23.55 8.66 -13.72
C LEU A 91 -24.90 8.47 -13.02
N GLN A 92 -25.64 9.55 -12.79
CA GLN A 92 -26.98 9.47 -12.24
C GLN A 92 -27.98 8.81 -13.20
N LYS A 93 -27.90 9.08 -14.52
CA LYS A 93 -28.73 8.39 -15.53
C LYS A 93 -28.32 6.92 -15.74
N LEU A 94 -27.05 6.61 -15.60
CA LEU A 94 -26.55 5.23 -15.65
C LEU A 94 -27.06 4.45 -14.43
N ILE A 95 -26.93 5.00 -13.26
CA ILE A 95 -27.54 4.49 -12.04
C ILE A 95 -29.08 4.44 -12.17
N HIS A 96 -29.68 5.40 -12.90
CA HIS A 96 -31.13 5.45 -13.20
C HIS A 96 -31.64 4.41 -14.21
N SER A 97 -30.87 4.11 -15.25
CA SER A 97 -31.28 3.18 -16.30
C SER A 97 -31.19 1.70 -15.87
N LEU A 98 -30.66 1.45 -14.68
CA LEU A 98 -30.40 0.14 -14.14
C LEU A 98 -31.54 -0.46 -13.32
N SER A 99 -32.64 0.27 -13.17
CA SER A 99 -33.84 -0.23 -12.47
C SER A 99 -35.03 -0.36 -13.41
N PRO A 100 -35.64 -1.53 -13.52
CA PRO A 100 -36.76 -1.77 -14.48
C PRO A 100 -38.16 -1.38 -13.99
N VAL A 101 -38.37 -0.85 -12.77
CA VAL A 101 -39.71 -0.55 -12.23
C VAL A 101 -39.83 0.81 -11.55
N LYS A 102 -40.85 1.57 -11.94
CA LYS A 102 -41.01 3.01 -11.70
C LYS A 102 -41.35 3.51 -10.28
N ASN A 103 -41.60 2.67 -9.28
CA ASN A 103 -42.09 3.10 -7.96
C ASN A 103 -41.28 2.65 -6.73
N GLN A 104 -40.15 1.93 -6.89
CA GLN A 104 -39.24 1.51 -5.78
C GLN A 104 -37.92 2.27 -5.77
N PHE A 105 -37.82 3.32 -6.53
CA PHE A 105 -36.57 3.90 -7.04
C PHE A 105 -35.70 4.64 -6.04
N GLN A 106 -36.22 5.14 -4.93
CA GLN A 106 -35.42 5.87 -3.96
C GLN A 106 -34.71 4.95 -2.95
N GLU A 107 -35.39 3.88 -2.52
CA GLU A 107 -34.83 2.93 -1.56
C GLU A 107 -33.76 2.01 -2.17
N GLU A 108 -33.94 1.55 -3.42
CA GLU A 108 -32.94 0.69 -4.10
C GLU A 108 -31.65 1.42 -4.46
N ARG A 109 -31.70 2.74 -4.74
CA ARG A 109 -30.51 3.55 -5.04
C ARG A 109 -29.64 3.79 -3.82
N VAL A 110 -30.27 4.11 -2.70
CA VAL A 110 -29.58 4.20 -1.41
C VAL A 110 -28.97 2.84 -1.12
N SER A 111 -29.69 1.74 -1.35
CA SER A 111 -29.21 0.37 -1.14
C SER A 111 -28.00 0.00 -2.01
N ASP A 112 -27.94 0.36 -3.30
CA ASP A 112 -26.81 0.00 -4.17
C ASP A 112 -25.57 0.84 -3.88
N MET A 113 -25.71 2.13 -3.58
CA MET A 113 -24.62 2.97 -3.10
C MET A 113 -24.13 2.52 -1.71
N GLU A 114 -25.04 2.16 -0.82
CA GLU A 114 -24.69 1.61 0.50
C GLU A 114 -23.93 0.29 0.37
N LYS A 115 -24.35 -0.62 -0.51
CA LYS A 115 -23.63 -1.88 -0.81
C LYS A 115 -22.24 -1.62 -1.39
N LEU A 116 -22.12 -0.64 -2.30
CA LEU A 116 -20.84 -0.27 -2.90
C LEU A 116 -19.91 0.36 -1.85
N ASN A 117 -20.42 1.27 -1.02
CA ASN A 117 -19.66 1.86 0.07
C ASN A 117 -19.22 0.81 1.09
N GLN A 118 -20.11 -0.13 1.44
CA GLN A 118 -19.76 -1.24 2.33
C GLN A 118 -18.74 -2.18 1.70
N ALA A 119 -18.84 -2.44 0.39
CA ALA A 119 -17.86 -3.23 -0.34
C ALA A 119 -16.49 -2.53 -0.36
N GLU A 120 -16.45 -1.22 -0.64
CA GLU A 120 -15.25 -0.41 -0.58
C GLU A 120 -14.63 -0.43 0.82
N GLU A 121 -15.44 -0.21 1.85
CA GLU A 121 -14.99 -0.28 3.25
C GLU A 121 -14.38 -1.64 3.60
N ASN A 122 -15.01 -2.73 3.20
CA ASN A 122 -14.51 -4.09 3.47
C ASN A 122 -13.24 -4.40 2.68
N LEU A 123 -13.15 -3.99 1.41
CA LEU A 123 -11.98 -4.20 0.56
C LEU A 123 -10.81 -3.30 0.94
N SER A 124 -11.07 -2.15 1.54
CA SER A 124 -10.04 -1.21 2.02
C SER A 124 -9.40 -1.61 3.35
N LYS A 125 -9.91 -2.63 4.03
CA LYS A 125 -9.33 -3.14 5.28
C LYS A 125 -8.04 -3.91 5.00
N LEU A 126 -6.92 -3.30 5.32
CA LEU A 126 -5.62 -3.96 5.20
C LEU A 126 -5.47 -5.08 6.23
N LYS A 127 -5.15 -6.30 5.75
CA LYS A 127 -4.98 -7.49 6.60
C LYS A 127 -3.52 -7.79 6.93
N ASP A 128 -2.60 -7.37 6.06
CA ASP A 128 -1.18 -7.72 6.10
C ASP A 128 -0.28 -6.48 6.20
N VAL A 129 -0.54 -5.61 7.19
CA VAL A 129 0.36 -4.50 7.49
C VAL A 129 1.56 -5.02 8.29
N ARG A 130 2.76 -4.71 7.81
CA ARG A 130 4.02 -5.08 8.47
C ARG A 130 4.45 -3.99 9.43
N ILE A 131 4.97 -4.37 10.58
CA ILE A 131 5.69 -3.45 11.45
C ILE A 131 7.18 -3.66 11.22
N ILE A 132 7.84 -2.64 10.68
CA ILE A 132 9.26 -2.68 10.35
C ILE A 132 10.04 -1.65 11.17
N HIS A 133 11.29 -1.98 11.46
CA HIS A 133 12.24 -1.05 12.05
C HIS A 133 13.25 -0.63 10.98
N ILE A 134 13.35 0.67 10.73
CA ILE A 134 14.32 1.26 9.84
C ILE A 134 15.43 1.85 10.71
N PRO A 135 16.68 1.37 10.58
CA PRO A 135 17.77 1.90 11.37
C PRO A 135 18.11 3.35 10.96
N PRO A 136 18.74 4.13 11.85
CA PRO A 136 19.29 5.42 11.48
C PRO A 136 20.31 5.28 10.34
N ALA A 137 20.31 6.25 9.43
CA ALA A 137 21.22 6.24 8.28
C ALA A 137 21.66 7.66 7.89
N THR A 138 22.80 7.76 7.23
CA THR A 138 23.17 8.95 6.47
C THR A 138 22.55 8.83 5.09
N VAL A 139 22.04 9.95 4.56
CA VAL A 139 21.38 9.97 3.25
C VAL A 139 21.94 11.10 2.38
N ALA A 140 21.99 10.83 1.07
CA ALA A 140 22.06 11.87 0.06
C ALA A 140 20.62 12.27 -0.28
N ALA A 141 20.28 13.52 0.00
CA ALA A 141 18.94 14.08 -0.16
C ALA A 141 18.88 14.97 -1.40
N ALA A 142 17.87 14.78 -2.23
CA ALA A 142 17.54 15.66 -3.36
C ALA A 142 16.14 16.23 -3.13
N HIS A 143 16.00 17.55 -3.26
CA HIS A 143 14.74 18.27 -3.07
C HIS A 143 14.50 19.23 -4.22
N PHE A 144 13.26 19.26 -4.73
CA PHE A 144 12.85 20.21 -5.77
C PHE A 144 11.39 20.58 -5.61
N ILE A 145 11.05 21.84 -5.91
CA ILE A 145 9.68 22.35 -5.95
C ILE A 145 9.39 22.81 -7.38
N GLY A 146 8.34 22.31 -8.00
CA GLY A 146 7.97 22.65 -9.36
C GLY A 146 6.94 21.73 -9.97
N GLU A 147 6.87 21.69 -11.30
CA GLU A 147 6.09 20.72 -12.04
C GLU A 147 6.86 19.39 -12.09
N GLU A 148 6.18 18.28 -11.84
CA GLU A 148 6.76 16.91 -11.83
C GLU A 148 8.08 16.81 -11.03
N PRO A 149 8.10 17.24 -9.76
CA PRO A 149 9.34 17.30 -9.00
C PRO A 149 9.99 15.93 -8.79
N GLU A 150 9.21 14.85 -8.79
CA GLU A 150 9.69 13.46 -8.70
C GLU A 150 10.65 13.12 -9.82
N ASN A 151 10.37 13.57 -11.05
CA ASN A 151 11.22 13.33 -12.22
C ASN A 151 12.59 14.02 -12.04
N GLN A 152 12.57 15.26 -11.53
CA GLN A 152 13.80 16.03 -11.33
C GLN A 152 14.69 15.45 -10.22
N VAL A 153 14.10 15.17 -9.04
CA VAL A 153 14.86 14.60 -7.92
C VAL A 153 15.29 13.15 -8.22
N GLY A 154 14.42 12.38 -8.87
CA GLY A 154 14.73 11.02 -9.31
C GLY A 154 15.90 10.97 -10.27
N LYS A 155 16.01 11.94 -11.19
CA LYS A 155 17.15 12.07 -12.08
C LYS A 155 18.44 12.36 -11.29
N TRP A 156 18.45 13.33 -10.40
CA TRP A 156 19.63 13.67 -9.60
C TRP A 156 20.13 12.50 -8.75
N ILE A 157 19.21 11.81 -8.07
CA ILE A 157 19.53 10.62 -7.27
C ILE A 157 20.06 9.48 -8.17
N SER A 158 19.44 9.22 -9.30
CA SER A 158 19.88 8.18 -10.22
C SER A 158 21.25 8.47 -10.85
N ASP A 159 21.53 9.73 -11.20
CA ASP A 159 22.82 10.14 -11.72
C ASP A 159 23.91 9.99 -10.65
N PHE A 160 23.66 10.41 -9.41
CA PHE A 160 24.55 10.22 -8.29
C PHE A 160 24.80 8.73 -8.01
N ALA A 161 23.74 7.92 -7.94
CA ALA A 161 23.84 6.48 -7.70
C ALA A 161 24.71 5.76 -8.75
N ARG A 162 24.55 6.12 -10.04
CA ARG A 162 25.35 5.57 -11.14
C ARG A 162 26.80 6.03 -11.07
N GLN A 163 27.07 7.33 -10.89
CA GLN A 163 28.42 7.87 -10.83
C GLN A 163 29.22 7.30 -9.66
N SER A 164 28.59 7.15 -8.51
CA SER A 164 29.20 6.60 -7.31
C SER A 164 29.27 5.08 -7.29
N ARG A 165 28.49 4.39 -8.14
CA ARG A 165 28.30 2.93 -8.13
C ARG A 165 27.91 2.45 -6.71
N ILE A 166 27.02 3.19 -6.05
CA ILE A 166 26.68 3.01 -4.63
C ILE A 166 26.36 1.57 -4.25
N TRP A 167 25.72 0.81 -5.13
CA TRP A 167 25.35 -0.60 -4.90
C TRP A 167 26.54 -1.54 -4.74
N GLU A 168 27.74 -1.18 -5.23
CA GLU A 168 28.95 -2.00 -5.05
C GLU A 168 29.61 -1.77 -3.69
N ILE A 169 29.53 -0.54 -3.18
CA ILE A 169 30.15 -0.16 -1.90
C ILE A 169 29.17 -0.21 -0.73
N TYR A 170 27.87 -0.11 -0.99
CA TYR A 170 26.81 -0.15 0.02
C TYR A 170 25.60 -0.96 -0.47
N PRO A 171 25.69 -2.32 -0.51
CA PRO A 171 24.66 -3.20 -1.08
C PRO A 171 23.28 -3.10 -0.42
N GLN A 172 23.21 -2.59 0.83
CA GLN A 172 21.96 -2.35 1.56
C GLN A 172 21.34 -0.97 1.28
N VAL A 173 21.73 -0.32 0.19
CA VAL A 173 21.19 0.98 -0.19
C VAL A 173 19.66 0.95 -0.28
N ARG A 174 19.01 1.97 0.28
CA ARG A 174 17.55 2.16 0.27
C ARG A 174 17.23 3.55 -0.26
N LEU A 175 16.10 3.64 -0.95
CA LEU A 175 15.60 4.90 -1.49
C LEU A 175 14.23 5.20 -0.88
N PHE A 176 14.11 6.36 -0.26
CA PHE A 176 12.86 6.90 0.28
C PHE A 176 12.47 8.15 -0.49
N GLY A 177 11.16 8.37 -0.63
CA GLY A 177 10.59 9.59 -1.19
C GLY A 177 9.44 10.10 -0.34
N PHE A 178 9.13 11.39 -0.47
CA PHE A 178 7.97 12.01 0.16
C PHE A 178 7.72 13.41 -0.42
N ASN A 179 6.45 13.83 -0.40
CA ASN A 179 6.11 15.20 -0.76
C ASN A 179 6.66 16.22 0.26
N ALA A 180 7.26 17.29 -0.24
CA ALA A 180 7.89 18.33 0.57
C ALA A 180 7.86 19.71 -0.15
N PRO A 181 6.79 20.51 -0.05
CA PRO A 181 5.50 20.25 0.57
C PRO A 181 4.55 19.40 -0.30
N ASN A 182 3.43 18.94 0.32
CA ASN A 182 2.31 18.35 -0.42
C ASN A 182 1.70 19.34 -1.42
N PRO A 183 1.11 18.85 -2.53
CA PRO A 183 0.33 19.72 -3.42
C PRO A 183 -0.82 20.39 -2.66
N VAL A 184 -0.96 21.71 -2.87
CA VAL A 184 -1.96 22.53 -2.17
C VAL A 184 -3.14 22.91 -3.07
N ASP A 185 -3.01 22.71 -4.39
CA ASP A 185 -4.03 23.05 -5.38
C ASP A 185 -3.98 22.13 -6.60
N GLU A 186 -4.88 22.38 -7.56
CA GLU A 186 -5.00 21.57 -8.79
C GLU A 186 -3.92 21.90 -9.85
N THR A 187 -3.00 22.81 -9.59
CA THR A 187 -1.94 23.18 -10.56
C THR A 187 -0.87 22.09 -10.69
N GLY A 188 -0.83 21.16 -9.75
CA GLY A 188 0.17 20.09 -9.71
C GLY A 188 1.55 20.54 -9.23
N CYS A 189 1.74 21.83 -8.92
CA CYS A 189 2.99 22.35 -8.38
C CYS A 189 3.11 21.94 -6.90
N HIS A 190 4.15 21.17 -6.59
CA HIS A 190 4.43 20.72 -5.23
C HIS A 190 5.95 20.52 -5.06
N GLY A 191 6.37 20.16 -3.86
CA GLY A 191 7.73 19.75 -3.59
C GLY A 191 7.83 18.24 -3.43
N TYR A 192 8.95 17.68 -3.84
CA TYR A 192 9.28 16.29 -3.58
C TYR A 192 10.72 16.17 -3.09
N GLU A 193 10.95 15.32 -2.10
CA GLU A 193 12.28 15.03 -1.60
C GLU A 193 12.55 13.53 -1.66
N MET A 194 13.74 13.15 -2.14
CA MET A 194 14.22 11.77 -2.13
C MET A 194 15.48 11.62 -1.29
N TRP A 195 15.57 10.53 -0.55
CA TRP A 195 16.70 10.16 0.30
C TRP A 195 17.28 8.81 -0.12
N LEU A 196 18.52 8.84 -0.61
CA LEU A 196 19.30 7.63 -0.88
C LEU A 196 20.23 7.36 0.31
N THR A 197 20.13 6.21 0.96
CA THR A 197 21.03 5.85 2.05
C THR A 197 22.46 5.64 1.54
N ILE A 198 23.45 6.20 2.26
CA ILE A 198 24.85 6.19 1.87
C ILE A 198 25.77 5.87 3.06
N PRO A 199 27.03 5.45 2.85
CA PRO A 199 28.05 5.45 3.89
C PRO A 199 28.24 6.84 4.52
N GLU A 200 28.53 6.89 5.82
CA GLU A 200 28.63 8.14 6.57
C GLU A 200 29.76 9.06 6.05
N ASP A 201 30.84 8.48 5.60
CA ASP A 201 32.03 9.18 5.07
C ASP A 201 31.93 9.56 3.59
N MET A 202 30.84 9.15 2.90
CA MET A 202 30.66 9.42 1.48
C MET A 202 30.42 10.91 1.22
N GLU A 203 31.14 11.49 0.26
CA GLU A 203 30.94 12.85 -0.23
C GLU A 203 29.65 12.93 -1.08
N VAL A 204 28.90 14.03 -0.90
CA VAL A 204 27.64 14.28 -1.61
C VAL A 204 27.79 15.58 -2.40
N PRO A 205 27.80 15.55 -3.75
CA PRO A 205 27.92 16.75 -4.57
C PRO A 205 26.59 17.51 -4.69
N GLU A 206 26.67 18.82 -4.93
CA GLU A 206 25.50 19.60 -5.33
C GLU A 206 24.87 19.03 -6.62
N PRO A 207 23.54 19.06 -6.77
CA PRO A 207 22.54 19.73 -5.90
C PRO A 207 22.01 18.87 -4.74
N LEU A 208 22.66 17.75 -4.42
CA LEU A 208 22.27 16.92 -3.30
C LEU A 208 22.85 17.45 -1.97
N GLU A 209 22.17 17.16 -0.88
CA GLU A 209 22.62 17.48 0.47
C GLU A 209 22.81 16.23 1.31
N LYS A 210 23.85 16.20 2.15
CA LYS A 210 24.02 15.13 3.12
C LYS A 210 23.14 15.41 4.34
N LYS A 211 22.21 14.49 4.67
CA LYS A 211 21.32 14.60 5.82
C LYS A 211 21.42 13.36 6.72
N ARG A 212 20.94 13.50 7.96
CA ARG A 212 20.77 12.41 8.89
C ARG A 212 19.30 11.98 8.92
N PHE A 213 19.05 10.70 8.66
CA PHE A 213 17.77 10.06 8.87
C PHE A 213 17.80 9.29 10.19
N GLU A 214 16.92 9.62 11.12
CA GLU A 214 16.92 9.01 12.46
C GLU A 214 16.32 7.60 12.49
N GLY A 215 15.71 7.18 11.41
CA GLY A 215 15.02 5.89 11.36
C GLY A 215 13.79 5.85 12.26
N GLY A 216 13.35 4.65 12.61
CA GLY A 216 12.21 4.47 13.50
C GLY A 216 11.43 3.20 13.23
N VAL A 217 10.27 3.10 13.88
CA VAL A 217 9.32 2.00 13.67
C VAL A 217 8.20 2.51 12.76
N TYR A 218 7.88 1.73 11.74
CA TYR A 218 6.90 2.09 10.73
C TYR A 218 5.87 0.97 10.53
N ALA A 219 4.62 1.35 10.35
CA ALA A 219 3.62 0.51 9.71
C ALA A 219 3.85 0.58 8.21
N ALA A 220 4.05 -0.56 7.57
CA ALA A 220 4.44 -0.69 6.17
C ALA A 220 3.40 -1.47 5.37
N HIS A 221 2.98 -0.90 4.24
CA HIS A 221 2.07 -1.52 3.29
C HIS A 221 2.62 -1.40 1.87
N MET A 222 2.76 -2.53 1.19
CA MET A 222 3.29 -2.57 -0.16
C MET A 222 2.19 -2.30 -1.19
N ILE A 223 2.46 -1.34 -2.09
CA ILE A 223 1.58 -1.02 -3.23
C ILE A 223 2.32 -1.17 -4.56
N ARG A 224 1.55 -1.28 -5.63
CA ARG A 224 2.05 -1.00 -6.98
C ARG A 224 2.10 0.52 -7.19
N MET A 225 3.12 1.00 -7.91
CA MET A 225 3.19 2.40 -8.31
C MET A 225 1.87 2.85 -8.94
N GLY A 226 1.35 3.97 -8.49
CA GLY A 226 0.06 4.53 -8.91
C GLY A 226 -1.11 4.23 -7.97
N ASN A 227 -1.02 3.24 -7.08
CA ASN A 227 -2.08 2.91 -6.12
C ASN A 227 -2.01 3.79 -4.84
N PHE A 228 -1.71 5.07 -4.99
CA PHE A 228 -1.53 5.98 -3.83
C PHE A 228 -2.80 6.21 -3.01
N TYR A 229 -3.98 5.86 -3.53
CA TYR A 229 -5.21 5.88 -2.73
C TYR A 229 -5.15 4.93 -1.51
N GLU A 230 -4.27 3.94 -1.52
CA GLU A 230 -4.07 3.01 -0.40
C GLU A 230 -3.37 3.65 0.82
N TRP A 231 -2.85 4.89 0.70
CA TRP A 231 -2.44 5.69 1.86
C TRP A 231 -3.58 5.85 2.88
N ALA A 232 -4.80 6.12 2.40
CA ALA A 232 -5.98 6.24 3.26
C ALA A 232 -6.31 4.93 4.00
N TRP A 233 -6.02 3.78 3.37
CA TRP A 233 -6.23 2.47 3.99
C TRP A 233 -5.20 2.20 5.09
N LEU A 234 -3.93 2.54 4.85
CA LEU A 234 -2.88 2.38 5.83
C LEU A 234 -3.07 3.33 7.03
N ASP A 235 -3.46 4.58 6.77
CA ASP A 235 -3.78 5.54 7.84
C ASP A 235 -4.93 5.04 8.72
N ARG A 236 -6.02 4.57 8.12
CA ARG A 236 -7.14 3.95 8.84
C ARG A 236 -6.68 2.76 9.68
N TRP A 237 -5.84 1.90 9.12
CA TRP A 237 -5.29 0.77 9.86
C TRP A 237 -4.49 1.23 11.10
N VAL A 238 -3.66 2.26 10.97
CA VAL A 238 -2.90 2.82 12.10
C VAL A 238 -3.84 3.38 13.18
N GLN A 239 -4.96 3.97 12.81
CA GLN A 239 -5.95 4.49 13.75
C GLN A 239 -6.70 3.38 14.50
N GLU A 240 -7.03 2.28 13.83
CA GLU A 240 -7.93 1.23 14.32
C GLU A 240 -7.22 0.03 14.98
N ASN A 241 -5.95 -0.25 14.70
CA ASN A 241 -5.28 -1.51 15.09
C ASN A 241 -5.15 -1.77 16.60
N GLY A 242 -5.22 -0.80 17.46
CA GLY A 242 -5.16 -0.94 18.91
C GLY A 242 -3.76 -1.15 19.52
N GLU A 243 -2.77 -1.70 18.80
CA GLU A 243 -1.42 -1.97 19.34
C GLU A 243 -0.43 -0.83 19.09
N TYR A 244 -0.60 -0.11 17.99
CA TYR A 244 0.29 0.96 17.55
C TYR A 244 -0.45 2.28 17.44
N VAL A 245 0.26 3.38 17.62
CA VAL A 245 -0.24 4.73 17.38
C VAL A 245 0.75 5.49 16.52
N TYR A 246 0.23 6.41 15.73
CA TYR A 246 1.02 7.32 14.94
C TYR A 246 2.06 8.08 15.81
N ARG A 247 3.28 8.16 15.31
CA ARG A 247 4.40 8.92 15.91
C ARG A 247 5.20 9.64 14.84
N GLY A 248 4.56 10.44 14.03
CA GLY A 248 5.24 11.28 13.05
C GLY A 248 5.66 12.64 13.61
N SER A 249 6.29 13.43 12.74
CA SER A 249 6.50 14.85 12.97
C SER A 249 5.14 15.56 12.89
N GLY A 250 4.92 16.61 13.66
CA GLY A 250 3.73 17.44 13.50
C GLY A 250 3.80 18.36 12.25
N ASN A 251 4.77 18.16 11.35
CA ASN A 251 5.02 19.00 10.20
C ASN A 251 4.36 18.44 8.92
N PRO A 252 3.35 19.13 8.36
CA PRO A 252 2.72 18.72 7.10
C PRO A 252 3.64 18.87 5.88
N GLU A 253 4.69 19.71 5.96
CA GLU A 253 5.61 19.95 4.85
C GLU A 253 6.48 18.74 4.48
N ASN A 254 6.53 17.71 5.33
CA ASN A 254 7.26 16.47 5.08
C ASN A 254 6.38 15.24 5.26
N MET A 255 5.14 15.28 4.79
CA MET A 255 4.16 14.21 4.93
C MET A 255 4.01 13.70 6.39
N PHE A 256 4.18 14.60 7.37
CA PHE A 256 4.14 14.25 8.81
C PHE A 256 5.16 13.18 9.23
N GLY A 257 6.22 12.96 8.43
CA GLY A 257 7.24 11.93 8.63
C GLY A 257 6.90 10.58 8.00
N SER A 258 5.82 10.49 7.22
CA SER A 258 5.52 9.34 6.39
C SER A 258 6.44 9.30 5.17
N LEU A 259 6.75 8.10 4.67
CA LEU A 259 7.70 7.91 3.59
C LEU A 259 7.17 6.88 2.59
N GLU A 260 7.66 6.98 1.37
CA GLU A 260 7.54 5.98 0.31
C GLU A 260 8.89 5.31 0.12
N GLU A 261 9.02 4.02 0.36
CA GLU A 261 10.25 3.31 0.07
C GLU A 261 10.15 2.63 -1.30
N HIS A 262 11.05 2.97 -2.19
CA HIS A 262 11.18 2.33 -3.49
C HIS A 262 11.83 0.96 -3.33
N LEU A 263 11.04 -0.09 -3.48
CA LEU A 263 11.52 -1.46 -3.33
C LEU A 263 12.38 -1.87 -4.54
N ASN A 264 13.47 -2.56 -4.28
CA ASN A 264 14.40 -3.02 -5.31
C ASN A 264 15.01 -1.91 -6.19
N TYR A 265 15.09 -0.68 -5.68
CA TYR A 265 15.63 0.47 -6.41
C TYR A 265 16.96 0.18 -7.10
N PHE A 266 17.82 -0.51 -6.43
CA PHE A 266 19.12 -0.95 -6.95
C PHE A 266 19.01 -1.77 -8.24
N THR A 267 18.16 -2.78 -8.31
CA THR A 267 17.89 -3.56 -9.52
C THR A 267 17.29 -2.68 -10.61
N LEU A 268 16.35 -1.82 -10.22
CA LEU A 268 15.69 -0.90 -11.15
C LEU A 268 16.66 0.06 -11.83
N VAL A 269 17.60 0.66 -11.09
CA VAL A 269 18.59 1.58 -11.69
C VAL A 269 19.52 0.87 -12.69
N GLN A 270 19.80 -0.41 -12.50
CA GLN A 270 20.57 -1.21 -13.46
C GLN A 270 19.75 -1.59 -14.69
N GLU A 271 18.47 -1.92 -14.53
CA GLU A 271 17.60 -2.37 -15.60
C GLU A 271 17.01 -1.21 -16.45
N MET A 272 16.89 -0.01 -15.90
CA MET A 272 16.37 1.18 -16.58
C MET A 272 17.18 1.61 -17.83
N GLN A 273 18.27 0.95 -18.15
CA GLN A 273 18.98 1.14 -19.41
C GLN A 273 18.22 0.55 -20.62
N GLU A 274 17.26 -0.35 -20.39
CA GLU A 274 16.50 -1.06 -21.44
C GLU A 274 15.02 -0.66 -21.55
N GLY A 275 14.52 0.25 -20.69
CA GLY A 275 13.13 0.71 -20.65
C GLY A 275 12.60 0.81 -19.22
N GLU A 276 11.43 1.43 -19.03
CA GLU A 276 10.80 1.48 -17.72
C GLU A 276 10.32 0.07 -17.30
N PRO A 277 10.59 -0.37 -16.06
CA PRO A 277 10.09 -1.65 -15.58
C PRO A 277 8.56 -1.65 -15.56
N GLU A 278 7.96 -2.74 -16.01
CA GLU A 278 6.52 -2.89 -16.18
C GLU A 278 5.72 -2.72 -14.86
N VAL A 279 6.34 -2.95 -13.72
CA VAL A 279 5.72 -2.81 -12.39
C VAL A 279 6.73 -2.32 -11.35
N LEU A 280 6.55 -1.09 -10.91
CA LEU A 280 7.23 -0.54 -9.74
C LEU A 280 6.45 -0.85 -8.47
N GLN A 281 7.17 -1.19 -7.40
CA GLN A 281 6.59 -1.44 -6.08
C GLN A 281 7.15 -0.45 -5.06
N LEU A 282 6.24 0.04 -4.22
CA LEU A 282 6.56 0.92 -3.10
C LEU A 282 6.08 0.30 -1.79
N ASP A 283 6.80 0.57 -0.71
CA ASP A 283 6.24 0.48 0.63
C ASP A 283 5.79 1.86 1.08
N LEU A 284 4.50 2.00 1.39
CA LEU A 284 3.96 3.14 2.13
C LEU A 284 4.31 2.95 3.60
N LEU A 285 4.92 3.96 4.22
CA LEU A 285 5.48 3.90 5.56
C LEU A 285 4.88 5.00 6.45
N ILE A 286 4.10 4.63 7.45
CA ILE A 286 3.60 5.54 8.48
C ILE A 286 4.39 5.32 9.78
N PRO A 287 5.04 6.36 10.33
CA PRO A 287 5.79 6.22 11.58
C PRO A 287 4.86 5.93 12.76
N VAL A 288 5.18 4.89 13.53
CA VAL A 288 4.35 4.43 14.64
C VAL A 288 5.17 4.10 15.88
N ILE A 289 4.48 4.06 17.02
CA ILE A 289 5.03 3.55 18.27
C ILE A 289 4.04 2.58 18.90
N LYS A 290 4.54 1.56 19.58
CA LYS A 290 3.69 0.63 20.33
C LYS A 290 3.01 1.36 21.48
N ARG A 291 1.70 1.17 21.65
CA ARG A 291 0.95 1.70 22.80
C ARG A 291 1.56 1.15 24.08
N LYS A 292 1.76 2.03 25.07
CA LYS A 292 2.10 1.57 26.42
C LYS A 292 0.86 0.91 27.00
N THR A 293 0.90 -0.38 27.27
CA THR A 293 -0.10 -1.03 28.12
C THR A 293 0.08 -0.46 29.52
N GLU A 294 -0.88 0.32 29.99
CA GLU A 294 -0.95 0.65 31.42
C GLU A 294 -1.10 -0.67 32.17
N LYS A 295 -0.13 -0.93 33.08
CA LYS A 295 -0.14 -2.07 33.98
C LYS A 295 -1.05 -1.80 35.18
#